data_e972db865a29a752e5f7863df64850a2
#
_entry.id   e972db865a29a752e5f7863df64850a2
#
_cell.length_a   1.000
_cell.length_b   1.000
_cell.length_c   1.000
_cell.angle_alpha   90.00
_cell.angle_beta   90.00
_cell.angle_gamma   90.00
#
_symmetry.space_group_name_H-M   'P 1'
#
loop_
_entity.id
_entity.type
_entity.pdbx_description
1 polymer ?
#
loop_
_entity_poly.entity_id
_entity_poly.type
_entity_poly.pdbx_seq_one_letter_code
_entity_poly.pdbx_strand_id
1 'polypeptide(L)'
;MRSILSNAVWAFRNLFAGLRLTLPVPVGRQSFRFSADQALILLLVACGAALLDGYFMSESGARLSWYAWPILAARCFFALLLYYLVARLQGALETLPAIAVTLFGATAMLDLYQGLIYWIVRAHWSVSRSDAGFWWAAWAVWALTLAWVSATIFRGVRLVYETRWLRSGLLAAMIVVGSVATQWVAPGRFWYVPVAEADDDSTDPRVDTEHTYYAQRSLLTKTLSALAPSRRGVSELYFLGFAGTSTEDVFMKEARVAQALFDERFDTRRRSLILVNNPQTVDELPIASVSNLDLALAGIAKRMDVEKDVLFLYLTSHGARHVFSVSFPELSLGDLGDRQLKIMLDRSGIKWRVLVISACYSGSFIDALKDDHTLIVTAASKDRTSFGCGSESAFTYFGDAYINTALREDRSFISAFYRARAAVALREQQDGLTPSEPQIYVGAAMKAKLEQLE
;
A
#
# COMPACT_ATOMS: atom_id res chain seq x y z
N MET A 1 -10.32 -6.38 53.42
CA MET A 1 -11.50 -6.83 52.65
C MET A 1 -12.58 -5.76 52.50
N ARG A 2 -13.08 -5.07 53.57
CA ARG A 2 -14.15 -4.03 53.44
C ARG A 2 -13.78 -2.84 52.53
N SER A 3 -12.54 -2.35 52.54
CA SER A 3 -12.09 -1.25 51.67
C SER A 3 -12.02 -1.62 50.18
N ILE A 4 -11.59 -2.86 49.86
CA ILE A 4 -11.51 -3.35 48.47
C ILE A 4 -12.93 -3.50 47.88
N LEU A 5 -13.84 -4.11 48.62
CA LEU A 5 -15.25 -4.22 48.21
C LEU A 5 -15.89 -2.84 47.96
N SER A 6 -15.64 -1.88 48.87
CA SER A 6 -16.14 -0.50 48.72
C SER A 6 -15.59 0.17 47.47
N ASN A 7 -14.30 0.00 47.15
CA ASN A 7 -13.66 0.59 45.95
C ASN A 7 -14.21 -0.07 44.66
N ALA A 8 -14.45 -1.37 44.65
CA ALA A 8 -15.03 -2.07 43.51
C ALA A 8 -16.46 -1.60 43.21
N VAL A 9 -17.31 -1.46 44.27
CA VAL A 9 -18.68 -0.93 44.11
C VAL A 9 -18.65 0.49 43.54
N TRP A 10 -17.75 1.33 44.03
CA TRP A 10 -17.68 2.70 43.52
C TRP A 10 -17.07 2.76 42.09
N ALA A 11 -16.14 1.89 41.72
CA ALA A 11 -15.65 1.79 40.37
C ALA A 11 -16.78 1.41 39.39
N PHE A 12 -17.61 0.44 39.75
CA PHE A 12 -18.80 0.09 38.96
C PHE A 12 -19.80 1.24 38.83
N ARG A 13 -20.06 1.99 39.93
CA ARG A 13 -20.92 3.16 39.87
C ARG A 13 -20.33 4.25 38.98
N ASN A 14 -19.05 4.52 39.07
CA ASN A 14 -18.34 5.49 38.24
C ASN A 14 -18.38 5.09 36.74
N LEU A 15 -18.23 3.81 36.44
CA LEU A 15 -18.38 3.29 35.06
C LEU A 15 -19.79 3.46 34.54
N PHE A 16 -20.80 3.15 35.37
CA PHE A 16 -22.19 3.35 35.00
C PHE A 16 -22.53 4.84 34.79
N ALA A 17 -21.95 5.72 35.60
CA ALA A 17 -22.06 7.18 35.41
C ALA A 17 -21.35 7.64 34.15
N GLY A 18 -20.17 7.06 33.84
CA GLY A 18 -19.45 7.25 32.56
C GLY A 18 -20.28 6.81 31.36
N LEU A 19 -20.93 5.63 31.45
CA LEU A 19 -21.85 5.15 30.42
C LEU A 19 -22.99 6.15 30.17
N ARG A 20 -23.63 6.67 31.22
CA ARG A 20 -24.68 7.69 31.09
C ARG A 20 -24.16 9.00 30.51
N LEU A 21 -22.87 9.32 30.74
CA LEU A 21 -22.24 10.51 30.16
C LEU A 21 -22.04 10.38 28.64
N THR A 22 -21.80 9.18 28.12
CA THR A 22 -21.70 8.94 26.67
C THR A 22 -23.05 8.98 25.97
N LEU A 23 -24.16 8.77 26.71
CA LEU A 23 -25.51 8.81 26.18
C LEU A 23 -26.13 10.20 26.43
N PRO A 24 -27.18 10.64 25.69
CA PRO A 24 -27.86 11.91 25.92
C PRO A 24 -28.78 11.85 27.15
N VAL A 25 -28.27 11.33 28.27
CA VAL A 25 -28.99 11.16 29.53
C VAL A 25 -28.42 12.11 30.59
N PRO A 26 -29.23 12.76 31.44
CA PRO A 26 -28.72 13.61 32.50
C PRO A 26 -27.86 12.86 33.51
N VAL A 27 -26.69 13.44 33.84
CA VAL A 27 -25.76 12.92 34.83
C VAL A 27 -25.30 14.06 35.73
N GLY A 28 -25.41 13.89 37.03
CA GLY A 28 -24.94 14.86 38.03
C GLY A 28 -23.61 14.43 38.69
N ARG A 29 -22.92 15.39 39.32
CA ARG A 29 -21.66 15.13 40.06
C ARG A 29 -21.82 14.09 41.17
N GLN A 30 -23.00 14.03 41.79
CA GLN A 30 -23.32 13.05 42.84
C GLN A 30 -23.32 11.58 42.34
N SER A 31 -23.35 11.37 41.04
CA SER A 31 -23.26 10.02 40.44
C SER A 31 -21.86 9.45 40.51
N PHE A 32 -20.86 10.29 40.75
CA PHE A 32 -19.44 9.92 40.78
C PHE A 32 -18.87 10.01 42.20
N ARG A 33 -17.89 9.17 42.50
CA ARG A 33 -16.97 9.32 43.62
C ARG A 33 -15.58 9.73 43.06
N PHE A 34 -15.22 10.97 43.35
CA PHE A 34 -13.94 11.53 42.90
C PHE A 34 -12.85 11.26 43.95
N SER A 35 -11.91 10.39 43.64
CA SER A 35 -10.72 10.14 44.46
C SER A 35 -9.58 9.65 43.56
N ALA A 36 -8.35 9.77 44.05
CA ALA A 36 -7.16 9.29 43.33
C ALA A 36 -7.22 7.76 43.11
N ASP A 37 -7.68 7.00 44.11
CA ASP A 37 -7.85 5.54 43.98
C ASP A 37 -8.84 5.19 42.87
N GLN A 38 -9.97 5.91 42.77
CA GLN A 38 -10.94 5.69 41.72
C GLN A 38 -10.41 6.10 40.33
N ALA A 39 -9.63 7.19 40.26
CA ALA A 39 -8.98 7.59 39.01
C ALA A 39 -7.99 6.52 38.52
N LEU A 40 -7.20 5.93 39.42
CA LEU A 40 -6.28 4.84 39.08
C LEU A 40 -7.02 3.57 38.62
N ILE A 41 -8.07 3.17 39.34
CA ILE A 41 -8.87 1.99 38.96
C ILE A 41 -9.48 2.20 37.59
N LEU A 42 -10.05 3.37 37.30
CA LEU A 42 -10.68 3.66 36.01
C LEU A 42 -9.66 3.84 34.88
N LEU A 43 -8.47 4.31 35.17
CA LEU A 43 -7.35 4.30 34.22
C LEU A 43 -7.04 2.87 33.79
N LEU A 44 -6.91 1.92 34.73
CA LEU A 44 -6.66 0.52 34.43
C LEU A 44 -7.81 -0.13 33.64
N VAL A 45 -9.05 0.22 33.99
CA VAL A 45 -10.24 -0.25 33.23
C VAL A 45 -10.24 0.32 31.82
N ALA A 46 -9.92 1.61 31.65
CA ALA A 46 -9.81 2.23 30.32
C ALA A 46 -8.68 1.60 29.48
N CYS A 47 -7.55 1.26 30.10
CA CYS A 47 -6.49 0.50 29.44
C CYS A 47 -6.99 -0.87 28.96
N GLY A 48 -7.71 -1.60 29.80
CA GLY A 48 -8.31 -2.88 29.43
C GLY A 48 -9.35 -2.75 28.31
N ALA A 49 -10.18 -1.72 28.35
CA ALA A 49 -11.16 -1.43 27.30
C ALA A 49 -10.48 -1.11 25.96
N ALA A 50 -9.42 -0.29 25.96
CA ALA A 50 -8.66 0.02 24.77
C ALA A 50 -7.96 -1.22 24.16
N LEU A 51 -7.46 -2.14 25.00
CA LEU A 51 -6.92 -3.42 24.54
C LEU A 51 -8.02 -4.30 23.91
N LEU A 52 -9.20 -4.35 24.52
CA LEU A 52 -10.34 -5.10 23.98
C LEU A 52 -10.85 -4.51 22.67
N ASP A 53 -10.98 -3.19 22.59
CA ASP A 53 -11.32 -2.50 21.35
C ASP A 53 -10.34 -2.85 20.22
N GLY A 54 -9.05 -2.75 20.50
CA GLY A 54 -8.01 -3.15 19.54
C GLY A 54 -8.11 -4.62 19.12
N TYR A 55 -8.51 -5.52 20.02
CA TYR A 55 -8.75 -6.93 19.70
C TYR A 55 -9.92 -7.11 18.75
N PHE A 56 -11.05 -6.49 19.03
CA PHE A 56 -12.22 -6.54 18.15
C PHE A 56 -11.96 -5.94 16.76
N MET A 57 -11.05 -4.97 16.67
CA MET A 57 -10.62 -4.36 15.41
C MET A 57 -9.56 -5.20 14.66
N SER A 58 -8.97 -6.21 15.30
CA SER A 58 -7.94 -7.06 14.71
C SER A 58 -8.54 -8.25 13.95
N GLU A 59 -7.71 -8.94 13.16
CA GLU A 59 -8.11 -10.17 12.47
C GLU A 59 -8.10 -11.39 13.42
N SER A 60 -8.79 -12.46 13.03
CA SER A 60 -8.79 -13.70 13.78
C SER A 60 -7.34 -14.24 13.91
N GLY A 61 -6.99 -14.71 15.12
CA GLY A 61 -5.62 -15.18 15.39
C GLY A 61 -4.63 -14.09 15.81
N ALA A 62 -5.07 -12.85 15.99
CA ALA A 62 -4.21 -11.77 16.44
C ALA A 62 -3.62 -12.04 17.83
N ARG A 63 -2.34 -11.70 18.01
CA ARG A 63 -1.58 -11.78 19.26
C ARG A 63 -1.27 -10.40 19.79
N LEU A 64 -1.19 -10.25 21.12
CA LEU A 64 -0.81 -9.00 21.76
C LEU A 64 0.68 -8.70 21.48
N SER A 65 0.94 -7.51 20.95
CA SER A 65 2.30 -7.04 20.69
C SER A 65 3.02 -6.65 21.99
N TRP A 66 4.29 -6.94 22.13
CA TRP A 66 5.11 -6.40 23.22
C TRP A 66 5.17 -4.86 23.20
N TYR A 67 5.06 -4.25 22.03
CA TYR A 67 4.99 -2.79 21.89
C TYR A 67 3.65 -2.19 22.36
N ALA A 68 2.65 -3.01 22.65
CA ALA A 68 1.39 -2.52 23.22
C ALA A 68 1.60 -1.79 24.56
N TRP A 69 2.48 -2.30 25.40
CA TRP A 69 2.72 -1.75 26.73
C TRP A 69 3.32 -0.33 26.69
N PRO A 70 4.44 -0.04 26.00
CA PRO A 70 4.96 1.31 25.89
C PRO A 70 4.00 2.27 25.18
N ILE A 71 3.26 1.82 24.17
CA ILE A 71 2.24 2.63 23.49
C ILE A 71 1.12 3.01 24.47
N LEU A 72 0.61 2.05 25.22
CA LEU A 72 -0.44 2.26 26.22
C LEU A 72 0.04 3.22 27.33
N ALA A 73 1.25 3.01 27.85
CA ALA A 73 1.86 3.89 28.84
C ALA A 73 2.01 5.34 28.34
N ALA A 74 2.47 5.52 27.10
CA ALA A 74 2.57 6.83 26.47
C ALA A 74 1.19 7.51 26.34
N ARG A 75 0.15 6.78 25.88
CA ARG A 75 -1.21 7.31 25.77
C ARG A 75 -1.78 7.70 27.12
N CYS A 76 -1.56 6.88 28.17
CA CYS A 76 -1.97 7.21 29.55
C CYS A 76 -1.26 8.45 30.06
N PHE A 77 0.06 8.55 29.84
CA PHE A 77 0.83 9.72 30.22
C PHE A 77 0.30 11.00 29.57
N PHE A 78 0.07 10.99 28.26
CA PHE A 78 -0.45 12.17 27.56
C PHE A 78 -1.89 12.50 27.98
N ALA A 79 -2.74 11.52 28.25
CA ALA A 79 -4.08 11.77 28.76
C ALA A 79 -4.03 12.46 30.14
N LEU A 80 -3.22 11.94 31.07
CA LEU A 80 -3.04 12.54 32.38
C LEU A 80 -2.41 13.94 32.30
N LEU A 81 -1.46 14.15 31.40
CA LEU A 81 -0.87 15.46 31.13
C LEU A 81 -1.92 16.46 30.63
N LEU A 82 -2.80 16.06 29.72
CA LEU A 82 -3.89 16.90 29.24
C LEU A 82 -4.88 17.26 30.38
N TYR A 83 -5.24 16.29 31.22
CA TYR A 83 -6.13 16.54 32.37
C TYR A 83 -5.47 17.46 33.40
N TYR A 84 -4.16 17.29 33.64
CA TYR A 84 -3.37 18.19 34.49
C TYR A 84 -3.35 19.62 33.93
N LEU A 85 -3.12 19.77 32.63
CA LEU A 85 -3.11 21.08 31.98
C LEU A 85 -4.48 21.76 32.06
N VAL A 86 -5.56 21.01 31.88
CA VAL A 86 -6.92 21.53 32.05
C VAL A 86 -7.16 21.99 33.49
N ALA A 87 -6.82 21.18 34.48
CA ALA A 87 -6.97 21.54 35.89
C ALA A 87 -6.14 22.77 36.27
N ARG A 88 -4.91 22.85 35.75
CA ARG A 88 -4.01 24.00 35.94
C ARG A 88 -4.56 25.29 35.32
N LEU A 89 -5.07 25.21 34.07
CA LEU A 89 -5.70 26.37 33.41
C LEU A 89 -6.95 26.86 34.12
N GLN A 90 -7.59 25.99 34.88
CA GLN A 90 -8.74 26.35 35.72
C GLN A 90 -8.31 26.88 37.09
N GLY A 91 -7.04 26.79 37.47
CA GLY A 91 -6.54 27.15 38.80
C GLY A 91 -7.04 26.22 39.91
N ALA A 92 -7.44 24.99 39.56
CA ALA A 92 -8.15 24.05 40.43
C ALA A 92 -7.55 22.65 40.34
N LEU A 93 -6.24 22.52 40.72
CA LEU A 93 -5.50 21.26 40.64
C LEU A 93 -6.13 20.13 41.48
N GLU A 94 -6.86 20.47 42.51
CA GLU A 94 -7.66 19.55 43.36
C GLU A 94 -8.75 18.84 42.57
N THR A 95 -9.14 19.35 41.40
CA THR A 95 -10.14 18.72 40.52
C THR A 95 -9.54 17.64 39.58
N LEU A 96 -8.23 17.47 39.59
CA LEU A 96 -7.57 16.44 38.73
C LEU A 96 -8.16 15.04 38.90
N PRO A 97 -8.43 14.53 40.13
CA PRO A 97 -9.12 13.24 40.27
C PRO A 97 -10.53 13.24 39.68
N ALA A 98 -11.24 14.37 39.75
CA ALA A 98 -12.60 14.47 39.23
C ALA A 98 -12.65 14.39 37.72
N ILE A 99 -11.80 15.13 36.99
CA ILE A 99 -11.73 15.07 35.53
C ILE A 99 -11.22 13.69 35.06
N ALA A 100 -10.24 13.11 35.77
CA ALA A 100 -9.71 11.78 35.45
C ALA A 100 -10.77 10.69 35.63
N VAL A 101 -11.47 10.64 36.77
CA VAL A 101 -12.58 9.69 37.02
C VAL A 101 -13.67 9.82 35.96
N THR A 102 -14.08 11.06 35.66
CA THR A 102 -15.15 11.30 34.68
C THR A 102 -14.78 10.84 33.28
N LEU A 103 -13.59 11.22 32.81
CA LEU A 103 -13.18 10.94 31.43
C LEU A 103 -12.69 9.51 31.24
N PHE A 104 -11.94 8.91 32.19
CA PHE A 104 -11.56 7.50 32.06
C PHE A 104 -12.77 6.57 32.13
N GLY A 105 -13.77 6.89 32.98
CA GLY A 105 -15.00 6.12 33.00
C GLY A 105 -15.82 6.23 31.70
N ALA A 106 -15.82 7.39 31.06
CA ALA A 106 -16.50 7.59 29.78
C ALA A 106 -15.74 6.98 28.61
N THR A 107 -14.40 7.17 28.53
CA THR A 107 -13.58 6.62 27.44
C THR A 107 -13.58 5.09 27.46
N ALA A 108 -13.52 4.45 28.63
CA ALA A 108 -13.65 3.00 28.71
C ALA A 108 -14.97 2.48 28.08
N MET A 109 -16.07 3.21 28.24
CA MET A 109 -17.34 2.84 27.60
C MET A 109 -17.34 3.11 26.10
N LEU A 110 -16.74 4.23 25.67
CA LEU A 110 -16.60 4.55 24.25
C LEU A 110 -15.79 3.51 23.50
N ASP A 111 -14.64 3.09 24.04
CA ASP A 111 -13.79 2.06 23.45
C ASP A 111 -14.57 0.73 23.29
N LEU A 112 -15.29 0.30 24.32
CA LEU A 112 -16.11 -0.91 24.26
C LEU A 112 -17.21 -0.82 23.18
N TYR A 113 -17.86 0.34 23.04
CA TYR A 113 -18.88 0.55 21.99
C TYR A 113 -18.26 0.53 20.59
N GLN A 114 -17.12 1.18 20.42
CA GLN A 114 -16.44 1.23 19.11
C GLN A 114 -16.02 -0.17 18.67
N GLY A 115 -15.41 -0.94 19.56
CA GLY A 115 -15.02 -2.31 19.29
C GLY A 115 -16.22 -3.21 18.94
N LEU A 116 -17.33 -3.09 19.70
CA LEU A 116 -18.53 -3.86 19.44
C LEU A 116 -19.20 -3.49 18.10
N ILE A 117 -19.32 -2.20 17.80
CA ILE A 117 -19.89 -1.72 16.53
C ILE A 117 -19.02 -2.23 15.36
N TYR A 118 -17.70 -2.08 15.45
CA TYR A 118 -16.79 -2.57 14.43
C TYR A 118 -16.93 -4.07 14.22
N TRP A 119 -16.99 -4.86 15.29
CA TRP A 119 -17.17 -6.31 15.23
C TRP A 119 -18.49 -6.69 14.54
N ILE A 120 -19.60 -6.03 14.88
CA ILE A 120 -20.90 -6.26 14.25
C ILE A 120 -20.85 -5.91 12.77
N VAL A 121 -20.30 -4.75 12.41
CA VAL A 121 -20.19 -4.31 11.00
C VAL A 121 -19.35 -5.29 10.20
N ARG A 122 -18.22 -5.72 10.73
CA ARG A 122 -17.33 -6.68 10.08
C ARG A 122 -18.00 -8.06 9.88
N ALA A 123 -18.78 -8.52 10.85
CA ALA A 123 -19.45 -9.82 10.79
C ALA A 123 -20.59 -9.87 9.74
N HIS A 124 -21.21 -8.73 9.42
CA HIS A 124 -22.41 -8.68 8.60
C HIS A 124 -22.25 -7.91 7.29
N TRP A 125 -21.12 -7.25 7.05
CA TRP A 125 -20.95 -6.37 5.90
C TRP A 125 -19.67 -6.70 5.12
N SER A 126 -19.83 -7.48 4.03
CA SER A 126 -18.77 -7.74 3.06
C SER A 126 -18.78 -6.67 1.95
N VAL A 127 -18.31 -5.46 2.27
CA VAL A 127 -18.17 -4.41 1.24
C VAL A 127 -16.76 -4.45 0.65
N SER A 128 -16.68 -4.49 -0.67
CA SER A 128 -15.40 -4.39 -1.38
C SER A 128 -14.75 -3.01 -1.11
N ARG A 129 -13.47 -3.01 -0.75
CA ARG A 129 -12.67 -1.77 -0.54
C ARG A 129 -12.45 -0.95 -1.81
N SER A 130 -12.84 -1.47 -2.97
CA SER A 130 -12.71 -0.80 -4.27
C SER A 130 -13.82 0.22 -4.55
N ASP A 131 -14.92 0.21 -3.80
CA ASP A 131 -16.04 1.12 -4.02
C ASP A 131 -15.80 2.50 -3.42
N ALA A 132 -16.00 3.56 -4.22
CA ALA A 132 -15.96 4.93 -3.72
C ALA A 132 -16.95 5.16 -2.57
N GLY A 133 -18.09 4.47 -2.57
CA GLY A 133 -19.08 4.49 -1.49
C GLY A 133 -18.54 4.00 -0.16
N PHE A 134 -17.62 3.02 -0.16
CA PHE A 134 -16.95 2.53 1.04
C PHE A 134 -16.17 3.64 1.77
N TRP A 135 -15.40 4.42 1.03
CA TRP A 135 -14.60 5.51 1.61
C TRP A 135 -15.46 6.62 2.18
N TRP A 136 -16.55 6.99 1.51
CA TRP A 136 -17.49 7.98 2.03
C TRP A 136 -18.19 7.50 3.31
N ALA A 137 -18.61 6.24 3.37
CA ALA A 137 -19.19 5.64 4.55
C ALA A 137 -18.19 5.60 5.72
N ALA A 138 -16.94 5.21 5.47
CA ALA A 138 -15.87 5.19 6.47
C ALA A 138 -15.60 6.58 7.05
N TRP A 139 -15.51 7.62 6.21
CA TRP A 139 -15.37 9.01 6.64
C TRP A 139 -16.57 9.51 7.45
N ALA A 140 -17.80 9.15 7.07
CA ALA A 140 -19.00 9.49 7.80
C ALA A 140 -19.03 8.86 9.19
N VAL A 141 -18.70 7.57 9.31
CA VAL A 141 -18.60 6.86 10.60
C VAL A 141 -17.53 7.49 11.47
N TRP A 142 -16.35 7.80 10.91
CA TRP A 142 -15.27 8.48 11.64
C TRP A 142 -15.70 9.86 12.17
N ALA A 143 -16.36 10.68 11.34
CA ALA A 143 -16.85 12.00 11.72
C ALA A 143 -17.92 11.93 12.83
N LEU A 144 -18.85 10.98 12.73
CA LEU A 144 -19.89 10.75 13.76
C LEU A 144 -19.26 10.30 15.08
N THR A 145 -18.28 9.40 15.04
CA THR A 145 -17.53 8.96 16.22
C THR A 145 -16.78 10.12 16.88
N LEU A 146 -16.09 10.94 16.09
CA LEU A 146 -15.38 12.12 16.59
C LEU A 146 -16.34 13.12 17.23
N ALA A 147 -17.51 13.36 16.62
CA ALA A 147 -18.54 14.23 17.17
C ALA A 147 -19.08 13.68 18.50
N TRP A 148 -19.32 12.38 18.59
CA TRP A 148 -19.80 11.71 19.81
C TRP A 148 -18.78 11.79 20.95
N VAL A 149 -17.49 11.46 20.66
CA VAL A 149 -16.40 11.61 21.64
C VAL A 149 -16.26 13.06 22.11
N SER A 150 -16.30 14.02 21.17
CA SER A 150 -16.22 15.45 21.49
C SER A 150 -17.37 15.91 22.40
N ALA A 151 -18.59 15.48 22.11
CA ALA A 151 -19.77 15.78 22.94
C ALA A 151 -19.65 15.18 24.35
N THR A 152 -19.13 13.96 24.45
CA THR A 152 -18.88 13.27 25.73
C THR A 152 -17.86 14.02 26.58
N ILE A 153 -16.71 14.39 25.98
CA ILE A 153 -15.65 15.16 26.65
C ILE A 153 -16.19 16.54 27.08
N PHE A 154 -16.90 17.22 26.21
CA PHE A 154 -17.55 18.51 26.55
C PHE A 154 -18.48 18.40 27.74
N ARG A 155 -19.35 17.39 27.80
CA ARG A 155 -20.24 17.13 28.92
C ARG A 155 -19.47 16.82 30.20
N GLY A 156 -18.37 16.01 30.10
CA GLY A 156 -17.50 15.70 31.24
C GLY A 156 -16.80 16.93 31.80
N VAL A 157 -16.25 17.78 30.93
CA VAL A 157 -15.64 19.05 31.34
C VAL A 157 -16.65 19.98 32.03
N ARG A 158 -17.86 20.11 31.47
CA ARG A 158 -18.92 20.91 32.09
C ARG A 158 -19.37 20.36 33.44
N LEU A 159 -19.45 19.04 33.56
CA LEU A 159 -19.80 18.38 34.82
C LEU A 159 -18.82 18.71 35.95
N VAL A 160 -17.50 18.75 35.62
CA VAL A 160 -16.44 18.97 36.63
C VAL A 160 -16.25 20.45 36.95
N TYR A 161 -16.29 21.33 35.93
CA TYR A 161 -15.88 22.73 36.13
C TYR A 161 -17.01 23.76 36.16
N GLU A 162 -18.22 23.39 35.78
CA GLU A 162 -19.42 24.28 35.78
C GLU A 162 -19.18 25.64 35.09
N THR A 163 -18.26 25.68 34.10
CA THR A 163 -17.87 26.91 33.43
C THR A 163 -18.85 27.31 32.31
N ARG A 164 -18.72 28.56 31.82
CA ARG A 164 -19.49 29.01 30.65
C ARG A 164 -19.23 28.09 29.46
N TRP A 165 -20.26 27.86 28.63
CA TRP A 165 -20.23 26.88 27.55
C TRP A 165 -19.04 27.06 26.58
N LEU A 166 -18.67 28.30 26.23
CA LEU A 166 -17.52 28.60 25.38
C LEU A 166 -16.19 28.11 25.99
N ARG A 167 -15.98 28.39 27.29
CA ARG A 167 -14.78 27.95 28.00
C ARG A 167 -14.71 26.43 28.10
N SER A 168 -15.84 25.79 28.38
CA SER A 168 -15.95 24.32 28.38
C SER A 168 -15.67 23.74 27.00
N GLY A 169 -16.13 24.42 25.93
CA GLY A 169 -15.84 24.01 24.55
C GLY A 169 -14.37 24.08 24.22
N LEU A 170 -13.67 25.15 24.58
CA LEU A 170 -12.23 25.29 24.37
C LEU A 170 -11.42 24.23 25.11
N LEU A 171 -11.77 23.96 26.38
CA LEU A 171 -11.10 22.92 27.17
C LEU A 171 -11.34 21.52 26.62
N ALA A 172 -12.57 21.24 26.19
CA ALA A 172 -12.91 19.97 25.54
C ALA A 172 -12.16 19.81 24.20
N ALA A 173 -12.12 20.88 23.39
CA ALA A 173 -11.36 20.87 22.14
C ALA A 173 -9.87 20.63 22.38
N MET A 174 -9.26 21.20 23.42
CA MET A 174 -7.89 20.94 23.80
C MET A 174 -7.66 19.45 24.12
N ILE A 175 -8.58 18.83 24.87
CA ILE A 175 -8.50 17.40 25.19
C ILE A 175 -8.64 16.56 23.92
N VAL A 176 -9.63 16.86 23.07
CA VAL A 176 -9.88 16.11 21.80
C VAL A 176 -8.68 16.21 20.88
N VAL A 177 -8.21 17.43 20.59
CA VAL A 177 -7.06 17.65 19.70
C VAL A 177 -5.80 16.99 20.27
N GLY A 178 -5.55 17.14 21.58
CA GLY A 178 -4.44 16.49 22.25
C GLY A 178 -4.53 14.95 22.16
N SER A 179 -5.72 14.37 22.38
CA SER A 179 -5.94 12.93 22.28
C SER A 179 -5.74 12.40 20.85
N VAL A 180 -6.18 13.14 19.83
CA VAL A 180 -5.91 12.82 18.44
C VAL A 180 -4.41 12.91 18.14
N ALA A 181 -3.74 13.98 18.61
CA ALA A 181 -2.30 14.16 18.44
C ALA A 181 -1.48 13.00 19.06
N THR A 182 -1.93 12.42 20.18
CA THR A 182 -1.25 11.27 20.78
C THR A 182 -1.21 10.05 19.86
N GLN A 183 -2.16 9.88 18.93
CA GLN A 183 -2.12 8.80 17.95
C GLN A 183 -0.98 8.96 16.94
N TRP A 184 -0.53 10.20 16.68
CA TRP A 184 0.63 10.51 15.82
C TRP A 184 1.95 10.35 16.55
N VAL A 185 1.99 10.67 17.86
CA VAL A 185 3.20 10.57 18.69
C VAL A 185 3.47 9.13 19.14
N ALA A 186 2.40 8.40 19.45
CA ALA A 186 2.46 6.98 19.84
C ALA A 186 1.64 6.15 18.87
N PRO A 187 2.06 6.10 17.57
CA PRO A 187 1.39 5.27 16.58
C PRO A 187 1.67 3.79 16.88
N GLY A 188 0.71 2.96 16.58
CA GLY A 188 0.90 1.51 16.68
C GLY A 188 -0.38 0.79 17.05
N ARG A 189 -0.41 -0.49 16.67
CA ARG A 189 -1.50 -1.41 17.01
C ARG A 189 -1.10 -2.22 18.23
N PHE A 190 -2.03 -2.44 19.14
CA PHE A 190 -1.81 -3.32 20.30
C PHE A 190 -1.73 -4.78 19.88
N TRP A 191 -2.42 -5.13 18.80
CA TRP A 191 -2.55 -6.49 18.28
C TRP A 191 -1.98 -6.59 16.89
N TYR A 192 -1.32 -7.69 16.60
CA TYR A 192 -0.82 -8.04 15.28
C TYR A 192 -1.22 -9.48 14.95
N VAL A 193 -1.54 -9.73 13.72
CA VAL A 193 -1.62 -11.11 13.24
C VAL A 193 -0.18 -11.53 12.97
N PRO A 194 0.35 -12.56 13.65
CA PRO A 194 1.61 -13.14 13.23
C PRO A 194 1.44 -13.46 11.74
N VAL A 195 2.35 -12.99 10.92
CA VAL A 195 2.52 -13.63 9.62
C VAL A 195 2.72 -15.08 9.99
N ALA A 196 1.78 -15.96 9.62
CA ALA A 196 1.92 -17.36 9.87
C ALA A 196 3.35 -17.69 9.43
N GLU A 197 4.17 -18.22 10.33
CA GLU A 197 5.31 -19.00 9.89
C GLU A 197 4.63 -20.00 8.99
N ALA A 198 4.80 -19.82 7.68
CA ALA A 198 4.16 -20.66 6.67
C ALA A 198 4.39 -22.07 7.17
N ASP A 199 3.29 -22.81 7.42
CA ASP A 199 3.38 -24.18 7.86
C ASP A 199 4.48 -24.82 7.02
N ASP A 200 5.39 -25.53 7.64
CA ASP A 200 6.58 -26.12 7.02
C ASP A 200 6.24 -27.06 5.85
N ASP A 201 4.95 -27.20 5.58
CA ASP A 201 4.31 -27.96 4.52
C ASP A 201 3.85 -27.10 3.32
N SER A 202 4.09 -25.75 3.33
CA SER A 202 3.92 -24.95 2.12
C SER A 202 5.07 -25.27 1.16
N THR A 203 4.73 -25.84 0.01
CA THR A 203 5.65 -26.12 -1.10
C THR A 203 6.20 -24.86 -1.76
N ASP A 204 5.88 -23.68 -1.25
CA ASP A 204 6.42 -22.41 -1.72
C ASP A 204 7.83 -22.18 -1.13
N PRO A 205 8.85 -22.02 -1.96
CA PRO A 205 10.21 -21.81 -1.50
C PRO A 205 10.29 -20.55 -0.63
N ARG A 206 10.68 -20.70 0.64
CA ARG A 206 10.93 -19.54 1.50
C ARG A 206 12.07 -18.72 0.92
N VAL A 207 11.81 -17.45 0.65
CA VAL A 207 12.82 -16.53 0.17
C VAL A 207 13.68 -16.05 1.34
N ASP A 208 14.95 -16.42 1.33
CA ASP A 208 15.93 -15.83 2.23
C ASP A 208 16.21 -14.39 1.79
N THR A 209 15.63 -13.45 2.51
CA THR A 209 15.70 -12.01 2.23
C THR A 209 17.15 -11.50 2.21
N GLU A 210 17.98 -11.92 3.19
CA GLU A 210 19.36 -11.51 3.29
C GLU A 210 20.17 -12.05 2.12
N HIS A 211 20.09 -13.35 1.86
CA HIS A 211 20.74 -14.00 0.72
C HIS A 211 20.33 -13.34 -0.60
N THR A 212 19.02 -13.13 -0.81
CA THR A 212 18.48 -12.52 -2.01
C THR A 212 19.08 -11.14 -2.27
N TYR A 213 19.14 -10.26 -1.26
CA TYR A 213 19.75 -8.94 -1.44
C TYR A 213 21.24 -9.01 -1.74
N TYR A 214 21.99 -9.87 -1.05
CA TYR A 214 23.44 -10.02 -1.29
C TYR A 214 23.75 -10.63 -2.66
N ALA A 215 22.95 -11.56 -3.15
CA ALA A 215 23.13 -12.20 -4.45
C ALA A 215 22.94 -11.23 -5.63
N GLN A 216 22.12 -10.15 -5.46
CA GLN A 216 21.72 -9.29 -6.58
C GLN A 216 22.88 -8.69 -7.37
N ARG A 217 23.91 -8.21 -6.67
CA ARG A 217 25.09 -7.63 -7.34
C ARG A 217 25.81 -8.63 -8.22
N SER A 218 25.94 -9.86 -7.75
CA SER A 218 26.60 -10.95 -8.47
C SER A 218 25.77 -11.38 -9.68
N LEU A 219 24.46 -11.64 -9.47
CA LEU A 219 23.54 -12.06 -10.52
C LEU A 219 23.46 -11.01 -11.65
N LEU A 220 23.28 -9.74 -11.30
CA LEU A 220 23.19 -8.67 -12.29
C LEU A 220 24.50 -8.48 -13.04
N THR A 221 25.67 -8.51 -12.36
CA THR A 221 26.97 -8.41 -12.99
C THR A 221 27.21 -9.57 -13.94
N LYS A 222 26.91 -10.80 -13.55
CA LYS A 222 26.99 -12.00 -14.39
C LYS A 222 26.14 -11.85 -15.65
N THR A 223 24.88 -11.45 -15.49
CA THR A 223 23.93 -11.28 -16.59
C THR A 223 24.39 -10.18 -17.56
N LEU A 224 24.82 -9.02 -17.05
CA LEU A 224 25.30 -7.90 -17.88
C LEU A 224 26.63 -8.22 -18.59
N SER A 225 27.52 -8.98 -17.95
CA SER A 225 28.80 -9.38 -18.58
C SER A 225 28.60 -10.36 -19.71
N ALA A 226 27.53 -11.17 -19.69
CA ALA A 226 27.19 -12.12 -20.75
C ALA A 226 26.60 -11.45 -22.02
N LEU A 227 26.16 -10.16 -21.91
CA LEU A 227 25.64 -9.45 -23.08
C LEU A 227 26.72 -9.22 -24.13
N ALA A 228 26.40 -9.57 -25.37
CA ALA A 228 27.26 -9.30 -26.53
C ALA A 228 27.30 -7.79 -26.84
N PRO A 229 28.43 -7.24 -27.24
CA PRO A 229 28.53 -5.85 -27.68
C PRO A 229 27.86 -5.66 -29.05
N SER A 230 27.55 -4.39 -29.38
CA SER A 230 27.06 -3.99 -30.70
C SER A 230 28.03 -4.35 -31.82
N ARG A 231 27.53 -4.89 -32.94
CA ARG A 231 28.28 -5.15 -34.13
C ARG A 231 28.48 -3.87 -34.95
N ARG A 232 29.67 -3.72 -35.55
CA ARG A 232 29.94 -2.57 -36.42
C ARG A 232 29.08 -2.63 -37.69
N GLY A 233 28.48 -1.50 -38.04
CA GLY A 233 27.71 -1.36 -39.29
C GLY A 233 26.28 -1.94 -39.24
N VAL A 234 25.89 -2.59 -38.17
CA VAL A 234 24.55 -3.17 -37.99
C VAL A 234 23.83 -2.45 -36.86
N SER A 235 22.54 -2.14 -37.03
CA SER A 235 21.68 -1.68 -35.93
C SER A 235 21.15 -2.88 -35.18
N GLU A 236 21.52 -2.99 -33.91
CA GLU A 236 21.16 -4.12 -33.05
C GLU A 236 19.94 -3.82 -32.23
N LEU A 237 19.21 -4.86 -31.87
CA LEU A 237 18.13 -4.80 -30.86
C LEU A 237 18.64 -5.40 -29.54
N TYR A 238 18.44 -4.69 -28.45
CA TYR A 238 18.64 -5.19 -27.08
C TYR A 238 17.29 -5.32 -26.40
N PHE A 239 17.06 -6.45 -25.75
CA PHE A 239 15.81 -6.72 -25.03
C PHE A 239 16.03 -6.68 -23.51
N LEU A 240 15.17 -5.94 -22.80
CA LEU A 240 15.10 -5.92 -21.35
C LEU A 240 13.65 -6.19 -20.91
N GLY A 241 13.43 -7.34 -20.26
CA GLY A 241 12.16 -7.68 -19.62
C GLY A 241 12.18 -7.33 -18.13
N PHE A 242 11.05 -6.91 -17.61
CA PHE A 242 10.88 -6.55 -16.21
C PHE A 242 9.52 -7.02 -15.70
N ALA A 243 9.51 -8.10 -14.92
CA ALA A 243 8.31 -8.67 -14.27
C ALA A 243 8.25 -8.17 -12.81
N GLY A 244 7.41 -7.16 -12.56
CA GLY A 244 7.48 -6.36 -11.33
C GLY A 244 6.86 -6.98 -10.09
N THR A 245 5.96 -7.96 -10.22
CA THR A 245 5.20 -8.53 -9.08
C THR A 245 5.42 -10.03 -8.97
N SER A 246 5.62 -10.52 -7.73
CA SER A 246 5.90 -11.93 -7.43
C SER A 246 4.67 -12.73 -6.99
N THR A 247 3.56 -12.08 -6.66
CA THR A 247 2.35 -12.75 -6.15
C THR A 247 1.61 -13.57 -7.20
N GLU A 248 1.86 -13.29 -8.49
CA GLU A 248 1.29 -14.03 -9.61
C GLU A 248 2.38 -14.41 -10.61
N ASP A 249 2.44 -15.71 -10.95
CA ASP A 249 3.42 -16.26 -11.91
C ASP A 249 3.28 -15.75 -13.34
N VAL A 250 2.14 -15.17 -13.69
CA VAL A 250 1.84 -14.71 -15.05
C VAL A 250 2.90 -13.75 -15.57
N PHE A 251 3.38 -12.83 -14.73
CA PHE A 251 4.36 -11.81 -15.12
C PHE A 251 5.74 -12.41 -15.41
N MET A 252 6.19 -13.37 -14.57
CA MET A 252 7.41 -14.13 -14.83
C MET A 252 7.29 -14.92 -16.13
N LYS A 253 6.17 -15.64 -16.35
CA LYS A 253 5.93 -16.43 -17.56
C LYS A 253 5.97 -15.54 -18.81
N GLU A 254 5.31 -14.38 -18.78
CA GLU A 254 5.35 -13.42 -19.88
C GLU A 254 6.75 -12.92 -20.20
N ALA A 255 7.51 -12.50 -19.18
CA ALA A 255 8.87 -12.00 -19.38
C ALA A 255 9.78 -13.06 -20.00
N ARG A 256 9.67 -14.33 -19.55
CA ARG A 256 10.44 -15.45 -20.12
C ARG A 256 10.03 -15.74 -21.58
N VAL A 257 8.74 -15.78 -21.88
CA VAL A 257 8.25 -15.99 -23.24
C VAL A 257 8.64 -14.85 -24.17
N ALA A 258 8.54 -13.61 -23.68
CA ALA A 258 8.99 -12.44 -24.44
C ALA A 258 10.49 -12.53 -24.75
N GLN A 259 11.36 -12.84 -23.78
CA GLN A 259 12.79 -13.04 -23.99
C GLN A 259 13.05 -14.12 -25.04
N ALA A 260 12.42 -15.29 -24.91
CA ALA A 260 12.61 -16.40 -25.85
C ALA A 260 12.17 -16.03 -27.29
N LEU A 261 11.04 -15.34 -27.43
CA LEU A 261 10.55 -14.85 -28.71
C LEU A 261 11.56 -13.87 -29.35
N PHE A 262 12.07 -12.93 -28.58
CA PHE A 262 13.01 -11.93 -29.09
C PHE A 262 14.35 -12.59 -29.47
N ASP A 263 14.83 -13.55 -28.70
CA ASP A 263 16.05 -14.32 -28.99
C ASP A 263 15.92 -15.16 -30.27
N GLU A 264 14.72 -15.67 -30.55
CA GLU A 264 14.45 -16.48 -31.73
C GLU A 264 14.23 -15.63 -32.99
N ARG A 265 13.43 -14.56 -32.89
CA ARG A 265 12.92 -13.85 -34.06
C ARG A 265 13.59 -12.51 -34.34
N PHE A 266 14.16 -11.84 -33.30
CA PHE A 266 14.66 -10.48 -33.41
C PHE A 266 16.19 -10.38 -33.20
N ASP A 267 16.89 -11.49 -33.29
CA ASP A 267 18.36 -11.60 -33.15
C ASP A 267 18.89 -11.02 -31.82
N THR A 268 18.12 -11.15 -30.72
CA THR A 268 18.57 -10.68 -29.42
C THR A 268 19.30 -11.73 -28.60
N ARG A 269 19.52 -12.92 -29.11
CA ARG A 269 20.28 -13.95 -28.41
C ARG A 269 21.66 -13.40 -27.98
N ARG A 270 21.90 -13.43 -26.65
CA ARG A 270 23.02 -12.76 -25.96
C ARG A 270 22.94 -11.22 -25.93
N ARG A 271 21.82 -10.59 -26.30
CA ARG A 271 21.51 -9.17 -26.13
C ARG A 271 20.21 -8.96 -25.37
N SER A 272 19.75 -10.01 -24.70
CA SER A 272 18.53 -10.00 -23.88
C SER A 272 18.84 -10.32 -22.43
N LEU A 273 18.14 -9.67 -21.53
CA LEU A 273 18.10 -10.01 -20.11
C LEU A 273 16.71 -9.75 -19.54
N ILE A 274 16.37 -10.43 -18.44
CA ILE A 274 15.15 -10.21 -17.69
C ILE A 274 15.44 -9.99 -16.21
N LEU A 275 14.66 -9.12 -15.59
CA LEU A 275 14.59 -8.89 -14.16
C LEU A 275 13.24 -9.41 -13.69
N VAL A 276 13.21 -10.27 -12.67
CA VAL A 276 12.00 -11.01 -12.33
C VAL A 276 11.79 -11.06 -10.83
N ASN A 277 10.62 -10.67 -10.37
CA ASN A 277 10.16 -10.92 -9.02
C ASN A 277 9.36 -12.23 -8.99
N ASN A 278 9.99 -13.29 -8.53
CA ASN A 278 9.33 -14.58 -8.30
C ASN A 278 10.19 -15.44 -7.36
N PRO A 279 9.62 -16.09 -6.33
CA PRO A 279 10.36 -16.95 -5.40
C PRO A 279 11.19 -18.04 -6.07
N GLN A 280 10.73 -18.58 -7.20
CA GLN A 280 11.40 -19.65 -7.93
C GLN A 280 12.66 -19.19 -8.69
N THR A 281 12.91 -17.88 -8.80
CA THR A 281 13.97 -17.33 -9.66
C THR A 281 15.01 -16.50 -8.92
N VAL A 282 14.87 -16.30 -7.61
CA VAL A 282 15.72 -15.39 -6.82
C VAL A 282 17.21 -15.75 -6.83
N ASP A 283 17.55 -17.04 -7.04
CA ASP A 283 18.92 -17.54 -7.08
C ASP A 283 19.48 -17.60 -8.50
N GLU A 284 18.64 -17.43 -9.53
CA GLU A 284 19.05 -17.57 -10.94
C GLU A 284 19.02 -16.23 -11.68
N LEU A 285 18.04 -15.40 -11.40
CA LEU A 285 17.77 -14.13 -12.09
C LEU A 285 17.85 -12.94 -11.14
N PRO A 286 18.32 -11.78 -11.60
CA PRO A 286 18.20 -10.55 -10.82
C PRO A 286 16.73 -10.20 -10.57
N ILE A 287 16.40 -9.77 -9.35
CA ILE A 287 15.04 -9.31 -9.02
C ILE A 287 14.68 -8.04 -9.80
N ALA A 288 13.39 -7.89 -10.09
CA ALA A 288 12.83 -6.70 -10.69
C ALA A 288 12.66 -5.60 -9.62
N SER A 289 13.75 -4.92 -9.28
CA SER A 289 13.76 -3.72 -8.45
C SER A 289 14.09 -2.49 -9.27
N VAL A 290 13.66 -1.32 -8.80
CA VAL A 290 13.97 -0.04 -9.43
C VAL A 290 15.49 0.17 -9.55
N SER A 291 16.25 -0.22 -8.53
CA SER A 291 17.72 -0.13 -8.55
C SER A 291 18.35 -1.06 -9.59
N ASN A 292 17.88 -2.30 -9.71
CA ASN A 292 18.38 -3.23 -10.72
C ASN A 292 17.99 -2.79 -12.13
N LEU A 293 16.81 -2.19 -12.33
CA LEU A 293 16.43 -1.61 -13.63
C LEU A 293 17.39 -0.51 -14.06
N ASP A 294 17.71 0.40 -13.15
CA ASP A 294 18.66 1.49 -13.41
C ASP A 294 20.05 0.98 -13.77
N LEU A 295 20.55 0.01 -13.01
CA LEU A 295 21.84 -0.63 -13.28
C LEU A 295 21.83 -1.45 -14.58
N ALA A 296 20.70 -2.10 -14.90
CA ALA A 296 20.52 -2.85 -16.15
C ALA A 296 20.55 -1.92 -17.36
N LEU A 297 19.84 -0.80 -17.32
CA LEU A 297 19.85 0.21 -18.38
C LEU A 297 21.27 0.77 -18.59
N ALA A 298 21.97 1.14 -17.52
CA ALA A 298 23.35 1.62 -17.59
C ALA A 298 24.32 0.53 -18.10
N GLY A 299 24.09 -0.73 -17.75
CA GLY A 299 24.90 -1.87 -18.20
C GLY A 299 24.67 -2.20 -19.68
N ILE A 300 23.43 -2.16 -20.16
CA ILE A 300 23.08 -2.32 -21.58
C ILE A 300 23.70 -1.19 -22.39
N ALA A 301 23.58 0.06 -21.94
CA ALA A 301 24.16 1.23 -22.62
C ALA A 301 25.69 1.10 -22.85
N LYS A 302 26.41 0.40 -21.97
CA LYS A 302 27.84 0.12 -22.15
C LYS A 302 28.14 -0.95 -23.19
N ARG A 303 27.15 -1.75 -23.59
CA ARG A 303 27.29 -2.84 -24.57
C ARG A 303 26.80 -2.44 -25.96
N MET A 304 25.77 -1.61 -26.02
CA MET A 304 25.15 -1.15 -27.26
C MET A 304 25.84 0.12 -27.81
N ASP A 305 25.59 0.42 -29.06
CA ASP A 305 25.83 1.73 -29.65
C ASP A 305 24.58 2.58 -29.40
N VAL A 306 24.64 3.47 -28.38
CA VAL A 306 23.48 4.23 -27.89
C VAL A 306 22.87 5.16 -28.93
N GLU A 307 23.64 5.56 -29.97
CA GLU A 307 23.15 6.41 -31.07
C GLU A 307 22.48 5.59 -32.18
N LYS A 308 22.77 4.32 -32.29
CA LYS A 308 22.35 3.49 -33.43
C LYS A 308 21.43 2.33 -33.05
N ASP A 309 21.73 1.62 -31.96
CA ASP A 309 20.98 0.42 -31.55
C ASP A 309 19.66 0.78 -30.87
N VAL A 310 18.75 -0.18 -30.81
CA VAL A 310 17.42 0.01 -30.24
C VAL A 310 17.28 -0.81 -28.96
N LEU A 311 16.79 -0.18 -27.90
CA LEU A 311 16.35 -0.87 -26.69
C LEU A 311 14.86 -1.21 -26.80
N PHE A 312 14.50 -2.47 -26.61
CA PHE A 312 13.12 -2.90 -26.37
C PHE A 312 12.97 -3.21 -24.86
N LEU A 313 12.23 -2.37 -24.16
CA LEU A 313 11.92 -2.53 -22.74
C LEU A 313 10.48 -3.02 -22.57
N TYR A 314 10.33 -4.24 -22.06
CA TYR A 314 9.04 -4.85 -21.74
C TYR A 314 8.80 -4.87 -20.23
N LEU A 315 7.84 -4.09 -19.76
CA LEU A 315 7.41 -4.00 -18.37
C LEU A 315 6.07 -4.71 -18.20
N THR A 316 5.97 -5.71 -17.34
CA THR A 316 4.73 -6.44 -17.04
C THR A 316 4.51 -6.56 -15.53
N SER A 317 3.38 -6.07 -15.02
CA SER A 317 2.99 -6.06 -13.62
C SER A 317 1.58 -5.49 -13.41
N HIS A 318 1.17 -5.36 -12.16
CA HIS A 318 0.08 -4.47 -11.78
C HIS A 318 0.45 -2.99 -11.96
N GLY A 319 -0.53 -2.11 -11.97
CA GLY A 319 -0.29 -0.67 -12.08
C GLY A 319 -1.43 0.20 -11.58
N ALA A 320 -1.09 1.46 -11.36
CA ALA A 320 -2.01 2.55 -11.07
C ALA A 320 -1.61 3.77 -11.92
N ARG A 321 -2.35 4.87 -11.84
CA ARG A 321 -1.98 6.10 -12.56
C ARG A 321 -0.60 6.57 -12.14
N HIS A 322 0.33 6.71 -13.11
CA HIS A 322 1.73 7.11 -12.92
C HIS A 322 2.57 6.16 -12.07
N VAL A 323 2.07 4.94 -11.78
CA VAL A 323 2.72 3.95 -10.94
C VAL A 323 2.67 2.59 -11.62
N PHE A 324 3.84 1.97 -11.79
CA PHE A 324 4.02 0.57 -12.15
C PHE A 324 4.43 -0.19 -10.89
N SER A 325 3.67 -1.22 -10.52
CA SER A 325 3.89 -1.92 -9.25
C SER A 325 5.15 -2.76 -9.27
N VAL A 326 5.94 -2.62 -8.22
CA VAL A 326 7.14 -3.43 -7.95
C VAL A 326 6.99 -4.02 -6.57
N SER A 327 6.53 -5.27 -6.51
CA SER A 327 6.17 -5.94 -5.27
C SER A 327 6.77 -7.33 -5.16
N PHE A 328 7.32 -7.59 -3.99
CA PHE A 328 7.77 -8.89 -3.54
C PHE A 328 7.57 -8.91 -2.02
N PRO A 329 6.56 -9.64 -1.49
CA PRO A 329 6.14 -9.52 -0.09
C PRO A 329 7.27 -9.66 0.94
N GLU A 330 8.25 -10.53 0.69
CA GLU A 330 9.39 -10.79 1.57
C GLU A 330 10.48 -9.72 1.45
N LEU A 331 10.43 -8.87 0.41
CA LEU A 331 11.44 -7.84 0.15
C LEU A 331 10.84 -6.44 0.24
N SER A 332 11.59 -5.49 0.80
CA SER A 332 11.17 -4.08 0.82
C SER A 332 11.56 -3.41 -0.51
N LEU A 333 10.65 -3.41 -1.47
CA LEU A 333 10.83 -2.80 -2.79
C LEU A 333 9.91 -1.58 -2.94
N GLY A 334 10.31 -0.62 -3.76
CA GLY A 334 9.50 0.55 -4.10
C GLY A 334 8.97 0.48 -5.52
N ASP A 335 7.76 0.96 -5.75
CA ASP A 335 7.12 1.06 -7.06
C ASP A 335 7.89 1.98 -8.02
N LEU A 336 7.72 1.75 -9.33
CA LEU A 336 8.35 2.52 -10.39
C LEU A 336 7.39 3.61 -10.89
N GLY A 337 7.77 4.88 -10.70
CA GLY A 337 7.04 6.02 -11.26
C GLY A 337 7.42 6.34 -12.70
N ASP A 338 6.50 6.93 -13.46
CA ASP A 338 6.70 7.36 -14.86
C ASP A 338 7.87 8.35 -15.02
N ARG A 339 7.95 9.36 -14.15
CA ARG A 339 9.05 10.34 -14.14
C ARG A 339 10.38 9.72 -13.75
N GLN A 340 10.35 8.75 -12.83
CA GLN A 340 11.55 8.02 -12.42
C GLN A 340 12.11 7.19 -13.57
N LEU A 341 11.24 6.47 -14.29
CA LEU A 341 11.60 5.73 -15.49
C LEU A 341 12.20 6.66 -16.56
N LYS A 342 11.59 7.84 -16.79
CA LYS A 342 12.13 8.85 -17.72
C LYS A 342 13.55 9.26 -17.36
N ILE A 343 13.81 9.58 -16.09
CA ILE A 343 15.14 9.97 -15.60
C ILE A 343 16.17 8.86 -15.84
N MET A 344 15.82 7.59 -15.58
CA MET A 344 16.71 6.44 -15.80
C MET A 344 17.03 6.26 -17.29
N LEU A 345 16.01 6.33 -18.14
CA LEU A 345 16.16 6.22 -19.59
C LEU A 345 17.05 7.33 -20.15
N ASP A 346 16.85 8.56 -19.72
CA ASP A 346 17.65 9.72 -20.17
C ASP A 346 19.10 9.61 -19.68
N ARG A 347 19.31 9.19 -18.43
CA ARG A 347 20.65 9.00 -17.87
C ARG A 347 21.41 7.86 -18.54
N SER A 348 20.72 6.83 -19.06
CA SER A 348 21.37 5.76 -19.81
C SER A 348 21.97 6.24 -21.14
N GLY A 349 21.52 7.37 -21.70
CA GLY A 349 21.93 7.89 -22.99
C GLY A 349 21.41 7.09 -24.18
N ILE A 350 20.60 6.05 -23.97
CA ILE A 350 20.04 5.22 -25.06
C ILE A 350 19.04 6.06 -25.82
N LYS A 351 19.28 6.27 -27.11
CA LYS A 351 18.49 7.17 -27.95
C LYS A 351 17.20 6.51 -28.45
N TRP A 352 17.30 5.33 -29.06
CA TRP A 352 16.17 4.65 -29.69
C TRP A 352 15.52 3.65 -28.76
N ARG A 353 14.23 3.86 -28.45
CA ARG A 353 13.55 3.10 -27.39
C ARG A 353 12.19 2.60 -27.84
N VAL A 354 11.92 1.33 -27.66
CA VAL A 354 10.59 0.71 -27.72
C VAL A 354 10.20 0.36 -26.28
N LEU A 355 9.21 1.03 -25.76
CA LEU A 355 8.72 0.86 -24.39
C LEU A 355 7.35 0.20 -24.44
N VAL A 356 7.22 -0.99 -23.89
CA VAL A 356 5.95 -1.73 -23.80
C VAL A 356 5.60 -1.88 -22.33
N ILE A 357 4.47 -1.31 -21.91
CA ILE A 357 4.02 -1.28 -20.52
C ILE A 357 2.71 -2.05 -20.39
N SER A 358 2.81 -3.32 -19.97
CA SER A 358 1.68 -4.21 -19.74
C SER A 358 1.23 -4.11 -18.27
N ALA A 359 0.39 -3.10 -17.99
CA ALA A 359 -0.16 -2.83 -16.67
C ALA A 359 -1.48 -2.06 -16.76
N CYS A 360 -2.28 -2.09 -15.70
CA CYS A 360 -3.43 -1.22 -15.52
C CYS A 360 -2.99 0.25 -15.56
N TYR A 361 -3.80 1.14 -16.13
CA TYR A 361 -3.57 2.59 -16.22
C TYR A 361 -2.25 2.99 -16.91
N SER A 362 -1.62 2.06 -17.65
CA SER A 362 -0.29 2.24 -18.26
C SER A 362 -0.21 3.39 -19.26
N GLY A 363 -1.32 3.79 -19.88
CA GLY A 363 -1.39 4.99 -20.73
C GLY A 363 -1.00 6.30 -20.03
N SER A 364 -1.05 6.34 -18.69
CA SER A 364 -0.60 7.49 -17.90
C SER A 364 0.91 7.75 -18.01
N PHE A 365 1.69 6.78 -18.44
CA PHE A 365 3.15 6.89 -18.66
C PHE A 365 3.51 7.61 -19.96
N ILE A 366 2.61 7.65 -20.95
CA ILE A 366 2.91 8.19 -22.27
C ILE A 366 3.38 9.64 -22.20
N ASP A 367 2.69 10.50 -21.47
CA ASP A 367 3.00 11.93 -21.41
C ASP A 367 4.40 12.22 -20.83
N ALA A 368 4.85 11.42 -19.88
CA ALA A 368 6.17 11.57 -19.29
C ALA A 368 7.30 11.01 -20.18
N LEU A 369 7.03 9.94 -20.95
CA LEU A 369 8.04 9.18 -21.69
C LEU A 369 8.14 9.52 -23.16
N LYS A 370 7.15 10.23 -23.75
CA LYS A 370 7.12 10.52 -25.19
C LYS A 370 8.25 11.46 -25.63
N ASP A 371 8.92 11.07 -26.69
CA ASP A 371 9.89 11.89 -27.45
C ASP A 371 9.99 11.42 -28.91
N ASP A 372 10.77 12.12 -29.74
CA ASP A 372 10.88 11.80 -31.18
C ASP A 372 11.53 10.45 -31.49
N HIS A 373 12.27 9.86 -30.54
CA HIS A 373 13.05 8.63 -30.70
C HIS A 373 12.44 7.43 -29.96
N THR A 374 11.21 7.58 -29.44
CA THR A 374 10.58 6.56 -28.62
C THR A 374 9.27 6.08 -29.23
N LEU A 375 9.11 4.74 -29.30
CA LEU A 375 7.82 4.06 -29.47
C LEU A 375 7.31 3.64 -28.07
N ILE A 376 6.08 4.02 -27.72
CA ILE A 376 5.46 3.59 -26.47
C ILE A 376 4.19 2.83 -26.78
N VAL A 377 4.04 1.65 -26.21
CA VAL A 377 2.87 0.79 -26.31
C VAL A 377 2.36 0.49 -24.89
N THR A 378 1.07 0.63 -24.65
CA THR A 378 0.47 0.40 -23.33
C THR A 378 -0.72 -0.53 -23.40
N ALA A 379 -0.87 -1.42 -22.39
CA ALA A 379 -1.96 -2.41 -22.30
C ALA A 379 -3.32 -1.76 -22.01
N ALA A 380 -3.33 -0.56 -21.44
CA ALA A 380 -4.55 0.15 -21.10
C ALA A 380 -4.39 1.66 -21.30
N SER A 381 -5.52 2.38 -21.41
CA SER A 381 -5.50 3.83 -21.37
C SER A 381 -5.18 4.35 -19.95
N LYS A 382 -4.94 5.63 -19.82
CA LYS A 382 -4.59 6.26 -18.52
C LYS A 382 -5.67 6.14 -17.44
N ASP A 383 -6.91 5.81 -17.85
CA ASP A 383 -8.10 5.78 -16.99
C ASP A 383 -8.74 4.38 -16.93
N ARG A 384 -8.08 3.34 -17.49
CA ARG A 384 -8.61 1.98 -17.61
C ARG A 384 -7.69 0.94 -16.98
N THR A 385 -8.30 -0.16 -16.54
CA THR A 385 -7.59 -1.38 -16.13
C THR A 385 -7.30 -2.27 -17.32
N SER A 386 -6.29 -3.14 -17.20
CA SER A 386 -6.06 -4.29 -18.10
C SER A 386 -6.47 -5.58 -17.38
N PHE A 387 -6.54 -6.72 -18.12
CA PHE A 387 -7.09 -7.96 -17.61
C PHE A 387 -6.16 -9.15 -17.79
N GLY A 388 -6.47 -10.28 -17.12
CA GLY A 388 -5.74 -11.54 -17.23
C GLY A 388 -4.55 -11.67 -16.29
N CYS A 389 -4.43 -10.84 -15.24
CA CYS A 389 -3.33 -10.89 -14.28
C CYS A 389 -3.55 -11.85 -13.10
N GLY A 390 -4.52 -12.77 -13.17
CA GLY A 390 -4.75 -13.78 -12.13
C GLY A 390 -3.72 -14.92 -12.16
N SER A 391 -3.52 -15.59 -11.01
CA SER A 391 -2.53 -16.67 -10.84
C SER A 391 -2.74 -17.86 -11.80
N GLU A 392 -3.97 -18.15 -12.16
CA GLU A 392 -4.34 -19.22 -13.11
C GLU A 392 -4.05 -18.85 -14.57
N SER A 393 -3.76 -17.59 -14.86
CA SER A 393 -3.54 -17.12 -16.22
C SER A 393 -2.12 -17.47 -16.70
N ALA A 394 -2.01 -17.96 -17.94
CA ALA A 394 -0.70 -18.13 -18.58
C ALA A 394 -0.12 -16.79 -19.07
N PHE A 395 -1.02 -15.86 -19.44
CA PHE A 395 -0.72 -14.52 -19.96
C PHE A 395 -1.77 -13.52 -19.53
N THR A 396 -1.40 -12.24 -19.43
CA THR A 396 -2.36 -11.14 -19.45
C THR A 396 -3.02 -11.06 -20.85
N TYR A 397 -4.20 -10.44 -20.97
CA TYR A 397 -4.85 -10.31 -22.28
C TYR A 397 -3.97 -9.58 -23.30
N PHE A 398 -3.31 -8.53 -22.86
CA PHE A 398 -2.42 -7.77 -23.73
C PHE A 398 -1.12 -8.53 -24.03
N GLY A 399 -0.51 -9.19 -23.05
CA GLY A 399 0.69 -10.01 -23.24
C GLY A 399 0.46 -11.15 -24.21
N ASP A 400 -0.69 -11.84 -24.11
CA ASP A 400 -1.08 -12.89 -25.05
C ASP A 400 -1.26 -12.34 -26.47
N ALA A 401 -2.03 -11.26 -26.60
CA ALA A 401 -2.32 -10.68 -27.91
C ALA A 401 -1.08 -10.07 -28.59
N TYR A 402 -0.25 -9.32 -27.84
CA TYR A 402 0.89 -8.60 -28.40
C TYR A 402 2.15 -9.46 -28.50
N ILE A 403 2.60 -10.06 -27.38
CA ILE A 403 3.84 -10.84 -27.33
C ILE A 403 3.63 -12.24 -27.89
N ASN A 404 2.65 -12.97 -27.34
CA ASN A 404 2.49 -14.39 -27.65
C ASN A 404 1.86 -14.65 -29.01
N THR A 405 1.09 -13.71 -29.56
CA THR A 405 0.42 -13.88 -30.85
C THR A 405 0.96 -12.94 -31.93
N ALA A 406 0.74 -11.63 -31.82
CA ALA A 406 1.02 -10.72 -32.92
C ALA A 406 2.51 -10.65 -33.30
N LEU A 407 3.43 -10.54 -32.33
CA LEU A 407 4.88 -10.50 -32.59
C LEU A 407 5.47 -11.85 -33.02
N ARG A 408 4.75 -12.97 -32.90
CA ARG A 408 5.16 -14.23 -33.50
C ARG A 408 4.94 -14.26 -35.01
N GLU A 409 3.97 -13.50 -35.50
CA GLU A 409 3.59 -13.48 -36.93
C GLU A 409 4.12 -12.25 -37.64
N ASP A 410 4.23 -11.13 -36.96
CA ASP A 410 4.62 -9.84 -37.52
C ASP A 410 5.93 -9.34 -36.87
N ARG A 411 6.82 -8.76 -37.67
CA ARG A 411 8.05 -8.13 -37.16
C ARG A 411 7.87 -6.65 -36.85
N SER A 412 6.87 -6.03 -37.45
CA SER A 412 6.56 -4.63 -37.19
C SER A 412 5.90 -4.44 -35.84
N PHE A 413 6.57 -3.78 -34.92
CA PHE A 413 6.04 -3.48 -33.57
C PHE A 413 4.74 -2.67 -33.63
N ILE A 414 4.63 -1.80 -34.64
CA ILE A 414 3.46 -0.94 -34.84
C ILE A 414 2.27 -1.76 -35.40
N SER A 415 2.50 -2.57 -36.43
CA SER A 415 1.46 -3.43 -37.02
C SER A 415 0.96 -4.47 -36.00
N ALA A 416 1.90 -5.12 -35.31
CA ALA A 416 1.58 -6.07 -34.23
C ALA A 416 0.70 -5.43 -33.12
N PHE A 417 0.96 -4.17 -32.78
CA PHE A 417 0.12 -3.45 -31.81
C PHE A 417 -1.33 -3.31 -32.27
N TYR A 418 -1.57 -2.91 -33.51
CA TYR A 418 -2.95 -2.73 -33.98
C TYR A 418 -3.70 -4.05 -34.04
N ARG A 419 -3.04 -5.15 -34.38
CA ARG A 419 -3.62 -6.51 -34.34
C ARG A 419 -3.94 -6.92 -32.91
N ALA A 420 -3.00 -6.72 -31.97
CA ALA A 420 -3.17 -7.01 -30.56
C ALA A 420 -4.33 -6.21 -29.95
N ARG A 421 -4.42 -4.92 -30.24
CA ARG A 421 -5.51 -4.05 -29.76
C ARG A 421 -6.88 -4.56 -30.20
N ALA A 422 -7.00 -5.00 -31.45
CA ALA A 422 -8.25 -5.57 -31.96
C ALA A 422 -8.59 -6.89 -31.27
N ALA A 423 -7.61 -7.77 -31.04
CA ALA A 423 -7.81 -9.04 -30.35
C ALA A 423 -8.20 -8.84 -28.87
N VAL A 424 -7.55 -7.91 -28.17
CA VAL A 424 -7.91 -7.54 -26.79
C VAL A 424 -9.33 -7.03 -26.70
N ALA A 425 -9.72 -6.08 -27.57
CA ALA A 425 -11.07 -5.54 -27.58
C ALA A 425 -12.15 -6.60 -27.82
N LEU A 426 -11.89 -7.57 -28.73
CA LEU A 426 -12.80 -8.68 -28.99
C LEU A 426 -12.94 -9.59 -27.76
N ARG A 427 -11.83 -9.93 -27.10
CA ARG A 427 -11.83 -10.78 -25.91
C ARG A 427 -12.55 -10.11 -24.74
N GLU A 428 -12.27 -8.83 -24.50
CA GLU A 428 -12.96 -8.06 -23.47
C GLU A 428 -14.47 -7.98 -23.69
N GLN A 429 -14.90 -7.82 -24.96
CA GLN A 429 -16.32 -7.85 -25.33
C GLN A 429 -16.95 -9.22 -25.05
N GLN A 430 -16.25 -10.31 -25.38
CA GLN A 430 -16.75 -11.68 -25.15
C GLN A 430 -16.89 -11.97 -23.65
N ASP A 431 -15.97 -11.46 -22.84
CA ASP A 431 -15.94 -11.65 -21.39
C ASP A 431 -16.80 -10.61 -20.64
N GLY A 432 -17.47 -9.68 -21.33
CA GLY A 432 -18.34 -8.65 -20.74
C GLY A 432 -17.59 -7.61 -19.91
N LEU A 433 -16.32 -7.38 -20.22
CA LEU A 433 -15.44 -6.49 -19.47
C LEU A 433 -15.49 -5.05 -20.02
N THR A 434 -15.18 -4.08 -19.16
CA THR A 434 -14.98 -2.69 -19.60
C THR A 434 -13.71 -2.60 -20.44
N PRO A 435 -13.73 -2.04 -21.68
CA PRO A 435 -12.57 -1.97 -22.55
C PRO A 435 -11.34 -1.35 -21.88
N SER A 436 -10.18 -1.98 -22.00
CA SER A 436 -8.90 -1.46 -21.49
C SER A 436 -8.33 -0.35 -22.37
N GLU A 437 -8.69 -0.32 -23.64
CA GLU A 437 -8.27 0.69 -24.63
C GLU A 437 -6.73 0.82 -24.73
N PRO A 438 -6.01 -0.21 -25.22
CA PRO A 438 -4.58 -0.15 -25.43
C PRO A 438 -4.16 1.02 -26.32
N GLN A 439 -3.06 1.70 -25.97
CA GLN A 439 -2.61 2.93 -26.63
C GLN A 439 -1.20 2.78 -27.21
N ILE A 440 -0.92 3.59 -28.23
CA ILE A 440 0.38 3.68 -28.89
C ILE A 440 0.77 5.14 -29.09
N TYR A 441 2.02 5.46 -28.85
CA TYR A 441 2.66 6.71 -29.27
C TYR A 441 3.89 6.37 -30.12
N VAL A 442 4.03 7.00 -31.27
CA VAL A 442 5.17 6.78 -32.19
C VAL A 442 5.90 8.10 -32.38
N GLY A 443 7.12 8.19 -31.92
CA GLY A 443 7.99 9.34 -32.12
C GLY A 443 8.31 9.53 -33.62
N ALA A 444 8.39 10.78 -34.07
CA ALA A 444 8.54 11.10 -35.50
C ALA A 444 9.79 10.48 -36.13
N ALA A 445 10.93 10.53 -35.43
CA ALA A 445 12.17 9.89 -35.88
C ALA A 445 12.16 8.36 -35.70
N MET A 446 11.45 7.86 -34.67
CA MET A 446 11.40 6.42 -34.37
C MET A 446 10.70 5.64 -35.47
N LYS A 447 9.67 6.18 -36.12
CA LYS A 447 8.98 5.51 -37.22
C LYS A 447 9.95 5.12 -38.34
N ALA A 448 10.75 6.08 -38.85
CA ALA A 448 11.75 5.81 -39.89
C ALA A 448 12.85 4.86 -39.42
N LYS A 449 13.18 4.88 -38.13
CA LYS A 449 14.16 3.97 -37.53
C LYS A 449 13.68 2.51 -37.54
N LEU A 450 12.41 2.29 -37.21
CA LEU A 450 11.83 0.94 -37.19
C LEU A 450 11.70 0.35 -38.59
N GLU A 451 11.33 1.15 -39.59
CA GLU A 451 11.28 0.72 -41.01
C GLU A 451 12.63 0.22 -41.53
N GLN A 452 13.76 0.61 -40.93
CA GLN A 452 15.10 0.12 -41.26
C GLN A 452 15.47 -1.20 -40.56
N LEU A 453 14.71 -1.61 -39.54
CA LEU A 453 14.92 -2.83 -38.78
C LEU A 453 14.04 -3.99 -39.25
N GLU A 454 12.96 -3.70 -39.98
CA GLU A 454 12.05 -4.67 -40.62
C GLU A 454 12.65 -5.25 -41.91
#